data_a2e39bd187a17c2573675290321f1aa6
#
_entry.id   a2e39bd187a17c2573675290321f1aa6
#
_cell.length_a   1.000
_cell.length_b   1.000
_cell.length_c   1.000
_cell.angle_alpha   90.00
_cell.angle_beta   90.00
_cell.angle_gamma   90.00
#
_symmetry.space_group_name_H-M   'P 1'
#
loop_
_entity.id
_entity.type
_entity.pdbx_description
1 polymer ?
#
loop_
_entity_poly.entity_id
_entity_poly.type
_entity_poly.pdbx_seq_one_letter_code
_entity_poly.pdbx_strand_id
1 'polypeptide(L)'
;MPCPCITVHSLDQARAALDAATAAGVRVTLLSAPGAAAYVGPGWFAQLLNQLCDRERAALAGAYLDCGPRPGDVLAAFRAGVPGVIFTGRGDVADKLRALAEAHGAAFRTDRPNALDLLDARDPEWVVAAYLSSSDDRGR
;
A
#
# COMPACT_ATOMS: atom_id res chain seq x y z
N MET A 1 -8.95 14.39 3.67
CA MET A 1 -7.55 14.49 3.24
C MET A 1 -7.03 13.09 2.92
N PRO A 2 -6.46 12.90 1.74
CA PRO A 2 -5.84 11.61 1.46
C PRO A 2 -4.64 11.40 2.36
N CYS A 3 -4.51 10.19 2.87
CA CYS A 3 -3.34 9.83 3.67
C CYS A 3 -2.10 9.78 2.78
N PRO A 4 -0.92 10.19 3.30
CA PRO A 4 0.33 10.04 2.55
C PRO A 4 0.56 8.58 2.15
N CYS A 5 1.05 8.36 0.94
CA CYS A 5 1.31 7.03 0.40
C CYS A 5 2.81 6.77 0.32
N ILE A 6 3.23 5.60 0.78
CA ILE A 6 4.64 5.17 0.81
C ILE A 6 4.76 3.85 0.08
N THR A 7 5.60 3.79 -0.94
CA THR A 7 5.91 2.54 -1.63
C THR A 7 7.03 1.81 -0.90
N VAL A 8 6.76 0.56 -0.48
CA VAL A 8 7.69 -0.25 0.29
C VAL A 8 8.04 -1.53 -0.48
N HIS A 9 9.28 -2.01 -0.31
CA HIS A 9 9.80 -3.17 -1.01
C HIS A 9 10.24 -4.28 -0.05
N SER A 10 10.14 -4.04 1.25
CA SER A 10 10.52 -5.01 2.28
C SER A 10 9.75 -4.75 3.57
N LEU A 11 9.76 -5.73 4.46
CA LEU A 11 9.19 -5.59 5.80
C LEU A 11 9.89 -4.48 6.58
N ASP A 12 11.22 -4.39 6.47
CA ASP A 12 12.00 -3.35 7.17
C ASP A 12 11.59 -1.95 6.72
N GLN A 13 11.36 -1.75 5.42
CA GLN A 13 10.88 -0.48 4.90
C GLN A 13 9.46 -0.16 5.39
N ALA A 14 8.58 -1.16 5.42
CA ALA A 14 7.22 -0.99 5.94
C ALA A 14 7.25 -0.57 7.41
N ARG A 15 8.08 -1.22 8.23
CA ARG A 15 8.23 -0.88 9.65
C ARG A 15 8.80 0.51 9.85
N ALA A 16 9.82 0.88 9.07
CA ALA A 16 10.40 2.22 9.13
C ALA A 16 9.36 3.29 8.81
N ALA A 17 8.55 3.08 7.77
CA ALA A 17 7.50 4.02 7.38
C ALA A 17 6.45 4.17 8.50
N LEU A 18 6.03 3.07 9.10
CA LEU A 18 5.02 3.08 10.16
C LEU A 18 5.57 3.68 11.46
N ASP A 19 6.84 3.45 11.78
CA ASP A 19 7.50 4.07 12.94
C ASP A 19 7.57 5.59 12.77
N ALA A 20 7.94 6.08 11.59
CA ALA A 20 7.98 7.50 11.29
C ALA A 20 6.58 8.12 11.36
N ALA A 21 5.56 7.43 10.86
CA ALA A 21 4.17 7.87 10.92
C ALA A 21 3.68 7.97 12.36
N THR A 22 4.00 6.98 13.19
CA THR A 22 3.67 6.97 14.61
C THR A 22 4.29 8.17 15.31
N ALA A 23 5.57 8.43 15.06
CA ALA A 23 6.28 9.55 15.66
C ALA A 23 5.71 10.91 15.23
N ALA A 24 5.21 11.00 14.00
CA ALA A 24 4.59 12.21 13.47
C ALA A 24 3.11 12.36 13.86
N GLY A 25 2.51 11.35 14.48
CA GLY A 25 1.09 11.37 14.87
C GLY A 25 0.14 11.30 13.68
N VAL A 26 0.55 10.68 12.58
CA VAL A 26 -0.26 10.55 11.36
C VAL A 26 -0.36 9.08 10.96
N ARG A 27 -1.30 8.80 10.04
CA ARG A 27 -1.45 7.47 9.42
C ARG A 27 -0.99 7.55 7.96
N VAL A 28 -0.45 6.45 7.46
CA VAL A 28 0.03 6.37 6.08
C VAL A 28 -0.57 5.15 5.38
N THR A 29 -0.61 5.23 4.05
CA THR A 29 -1.00 4.10 3.20
C THR A 29 0.26 3.49 2.61
N LEU A 30 0.39 2.18 2.71
CA LEU A 30 1.51 1.44 2.11
C LEU A 30 1.10 0.92 0.74
N LEU A 31 2.00 1.07 -0.23
CA LEU A 31 1.83 0.54 -1.58
C LEU A 31 2.97 -0.42 -1.89
N SER A 32 2.69 -1.48 -2.64
CA SER A 32 3.74 -2.25 -3.27
C SER A 32 4.32 -1.49 -4.47
N ALA A 33 5.42 -1.97 -5.03
CA ALA A 33 5.94 -1.45 -6.30
C ALA A 33 4.90 -1.62 -7.41
N PRO A 34 4.95 -0.78 -8.47
CA PRO A 34 4.05 -0.94 -9.60
C PRO A 34 4.10 -2.35 -10.18
N GLY A 35 2.95 -3.00 -10.34
CA GLY A 35 2.84 -4.34 -10.90
C GLY A 35 3.47 -5.45 -10.07
N ALA A 36 3.73 -5.22 -8.79
CA ALA A 36 4.45 -6.17 -7.93
C ALA A 36 3.78 -7.54 -7.84
N ALA A 37 2.45 -7.61 -7.94
CA ALA A 37 1.73 -8.87 -7.89
C ALA A 37 2.23 -9.88 -8.95
N ALA A 38 2.74 -9.38 -10.08
CA ALA A 38 3.20 -10.24 -11.17
C ALA A 38 4.53 -10.94 -10.89
N TYR A 39 5.38 -10.39 -10.03
CA TYR A 39 6.72 -10.95 -9.82
C TYR A 39 7.04 -11.34 -8.37
N VAL A 40 6.43 -10.71 -7.36
CA VAL A 40 6.60 -11.15 -5.95
C VAL A 40 5.40 -11.92 -5.44
N GLY A 41 4.25 -11.74 -6.06
CA GLY A 41 3.02 -12.45 -5.74
C GLY A 41 2.23 -11.86 -4.58
N PRO A 42 0.91 -12.15 -4.54
CA PRO A 42 0.03 -11.64 -3.48
C PRO A 42 0.37 -12.20 -2.10
N GLY A 43 0.86 -13.43 -2.03
CA GLY A 43 1.24 -14.07 -0.77
C GLY A 43 2.35 -13.32 -0.05
N TRP A 44 3.32 -12.79 -0.80
CA TRP A 44 4.41 -12.00 -0.23
C TRP A 44 3.87 -10.76 0.50
N PHE A 45 2.95 -10.03 -0.16
CA PHE A 45 2.40 -8.80 0.42
C PHE A 45 1.53 -9.11 1.65
N ALA A 46 0.70 -10.14 1.56
CA ALA A 46 -0.11 -10.60 2.70
C ALA A 46 0.76 -10.99 3.90
N GLN A 47 1.85 -11.73 3.66
CA GLN A 47 2.79 -12.13 4.70
C GLN A 47 3.50 -10.93 5.34
N LEU A 48 3.91 -9.97 4.53
CA LEU A 48 4.53 -8.75 5.02
C LEU A 48 3.59 -8.03 6.01
N LEU A 49 2.34 -7.86 5.63
CA LEU A 49 1.35 -7.18 6.47
C LEU A 49 1.02 -7.98 7.73
N ASN A 50 1.00 -9.31 7.65
CA ASN A 50 0.71 -10.17 8.80
C ASN A 50 1.79 -10.11 9.88
N GLN A 51 3.00 -9.70 9.54
CA GLN A 51 4.10 -9.58 10.49
C GLN A 51 4.10 -8.26 11.27
N LEU A 52 3.24 -7.32 10.90
CA LEU A 52 3.16 -6.04 11.59
C LEU A 52 2.51 -6.21 12.97
N CYS A 53 3.05 -5.54 13.99
CA CYS A 53 2.48 -5.54 15.33
C CYS A 53 1.32 -4.54 15.42
N ASP A 54 0.58 -4.58 16.54
CA ASP A 54 -0.58 -3.70 16.75
C ASP A 54 -0.22 -2.22 16.68
N ARG A 55 0.93 -1.84 17.23
CA ARG A 55 1.41 -0.45 17.19
C ARG A 55 1.65 0.01 15.76
N GLU A 56 2.27 -0.86 14.95
CA GLU A 56 2.53 -0.57 13.54
C GLU A 56 1.22 -0.47 12.75
N ARG A 57 0.29 -1.40 12.98
CA ARG A 57 -1.02 -1.39 12.33
C ARG A 57 -1.84 -0.15 12.66
N ALA A 58 -1.68 0.40 13.87
CA ALA A 58 -2.38 1.62 14.28
C ALA A 58 -2.00 2.84 13.42
N ALA A 59 -0.79 2.85 12.85
CA ALA A 59 -0.32 3.90 11.94
C ALA A 59 -0.67 3.63 10.47
N LEU A 60 -1.30 2.50 10.19
CA LEU A 60 -1.63 2.08 8.82
C LEU A 60 -3.05 2.51 8.47
N ALA A 61 -3.18 3.41 7.48
CA ALA A 61 -4.49 3.82 6.97
C ALA A 61 -5.04 2.83 5.95
N GLY A 62 -4.16 2.19 5.21
CA GLY A 62 -4.51 1.19 4.20
C GLY A 62 -3.26 0.61 3.58
N ALA A 63 -3.43 -0.48 2.83
CA ALA A 63 -2.33 -1.12 2.13
C ALA A 63 -2.84 -1.69 0.82
N TYR A 64 -2.13 -1.43 -0.27
CA TYR A 64 -2.55 -1.82 -1.61
C TYR A 64 -1.44 -2.57 -2.34
N LEU A 65 -1.79 -3.73 -2.87
CA LEU A 65 -0.94 -4.46 -3.81
C LEU A 65 -1.26 -4.00 -5.23
N ASP A 66 -0.25 -3.55 -5.95
CA ASP A 66 -0.43 -3.13 -7.34
C ASP A 66 -0.45 -4.35 -8.25
N CYS A 67 -1.61 -4.61 -8.84
CA CYS A 67 -1.83 -5.73 -9.75
C CYS A 67 -1.73 -5.31 -11.23
N GLY A 68 -1.50 -4.02 -11.50
CA GLY A 68 -1.44 -3.51 -12.87
C GLY A 68 -2.71 -3.84 -13.62
N PRO A 69 -2.63 -4.19 -14.93
CA PRO A 69 -3.80 -4.48 -15.74
C PRO A 69 -4.23 -5.95 -15.69
N ARG A 70 -3.84 -6.71 -14.68
CA ARG A 70 -4.00 -8.18 -14.63
C ARG A 70 -5.13 -8.60 -13.67
N PRO A 71 -6.32 -8.98 -14.20
CA PRO A 71 -7.43 -9.38 -13.32
C PRO A 71 -7.15 -10.67 -12.54
N GLY A 72 -6.37 -11.60 -13.10
CA GLY A 72 -5.99 -12.83 -12.41
C GLY A 72 -5.19 -12.57 -11.14
N ASP A 73 -4.32 -11.57 -11.17
CA ASP A 73 -3.53 -11.17 -9.99
C ASP A 73 -4.42 -10.56 -8.92
N VAL A 74 -5.46 -9.81 -9.31
CA VAL A 74 -6.44 -9.26 -8.37
C VAL A 74 -7.20 -10.38 -7.65
N LEU A 75 -7.65 -11.38 -8.39
CA LEU A 75 -8.36 -12.53 -7.81
C LEU A 75 -7.46 -13.31 -6.85
N ALA A 76 -6.18 -13.49 -7.22
CA ALA A 76 -5.21 -14.14 -6.36
C ALA A 76 -4.96 -13.33 -5.08
N ALA A 77 -4.94 -12.00 -5.18
CA ALA A 77 -4.78 -11.11 -4.02
C ALA A 77 -5.97 -11.25 -3.06
N PHE A 78 -7.19 -11.32 -3.57
CA PHE A 78 -8.37 -11.53 -2.73
C PHE A 78 -8.28 -12.86 -1.98
N ARG A 79 -7.85 -13.93 -2.67
CA ARG A 79 -7.69 -15.24 -2.04
C ARG A 79 -6.61 -15.26 -0.97
N ALA A 80 -5.56 -14.46 -1.16
CA ALA A 80 -4.46 -14.34 -0.19
C ALA A 80 -4.82 -13.47 1.01
N GLY A 81 -5.96 -12.76 0.97
CA GLY A 81 -6.39 -11.89 2.05
C GLY A 81 -5.73 -10.53 2.04
N VAL A 82 -5.25 -10.07 0.89
CA VAL A 82 -4.67 -8.72 0.74
C VAL A 82 -5.76 -7.68 0.97
N PRO A 83 -5.55 -6.67 1.83
CA PRO A 83 -6.61 -5.73 2.21
C PRO A 83 -6.98 -4.70 1.15
N GLY A 84 -6.13 -4.50 0.14
CA GLY A 84 -6.41 -3.55 -0.93
C GLY A 84 -5.63 -3.87 -2.19
N VAL A 85 -6.18 -3.52 -3.34
CA VAL A 85 -5.54 -3.74 -4.64
C VAL A 85 -5.67 -2.51 -5.51
N ILE A 86 -4.69 -2.32 -6.40
CA ILE A 86 -4.74 -1.34 -7.49
C ILE A 86 -4.83 -2.13 -8.80
N PHE A 87 -5.86 -1.83 -9.59
CA PHE A 87 -6.07 -2.45 -10.90
C PHE A 87 -6.23 -1.35 -11.95
N THR A 88 -5.33 -1.32 -12.94
CA THR A 88 -5.29 -0.29 -13.97
C THR A 88 -5.69 -0.80 -15.34
N GLY A 89 -6.38 -1.95 -15.40
CA GLY A 89 -6.87 -2.54 -16.65
C GLY A 89 -8.21 -1.95 -17.11
N ARG A 90 -8.91 -2.70 -17.94
CA ARG A 90 -10.14 -2.26 -18.61
C ARG A 90 -11.25 -1.91 -17.61
N GLY A 91 -12.01 -0.85 -17.91
CA GLY A 91 -13.06 -0.35 -17.03
C GLY A 91 -14.21 -1.34 -16.80
N ASP A 92 -14.60 -2.10 -17.83
CA ASP A 92 -15.66 -3.12 -17.70
C ASP A 92 -15.23 -4.27 -16.78
N VAL A 93 -13.95 -4.65 -16.82
CA VAL A 93 -13.38 -5.64 -15.91
C VAL A 93 -13.23 -5.06 -14.50
N ALA A 94 -12.82 -3.78 -14.40
CA ALA A 94 -12.69 -3.09 -13.11
C ALA A 94 -14.00 -3.09 -12.33
N ASP A 95 -15.13 -2.86 -13.00
CA ASP A 95 -16.44 -2.85 -12.34
C ASP A 95 -16.77 -4.22 -11.71
N LYS A 96 -16.46 -5.31 -12.41
CA LYS A 96 -16.67 -6.67 -11.90
C LYS A 96 -15.73 -6.95 -10.70
N LEU A 97 -14.49 -6.55 -10.81
CA LEU A 97 -13.50 -6.75 -9.73
C LEU A 97 -13.84 -5.92 -8.49
N ARG A 98 -14.38 -4.71 -8.67
CA ARG A 98 -14.82 -3.88 -7.55
C ARG A 98 -15.92 -4.56 -6.75
N ALA A 99 -16.88 -5.19 -7.43
CA ALA A 99 -17.95 -5.93 -6.78
C ALA A 99 -17.38 -7.11 -5.96
N LEU A 100 -16.39 -7.80 -6.51
CA LEU A 100 -15.72 -8.90 -5.81
C LEU A 100 -14.91 -8.39 -4.61
N ALA A 101 -14.26 -7.22 -4.76
CA ALA A 101 -13.53 -6.61 -3.66
C ALA A 101 -14.46 -6.32 -2.47
N GLU A 102 -15.64 -5.78 -2.73
CA GLU A 102 -16.64 -5.52 -1.69
C GLU A 102 -17.03 -6.82 -0.97
N ALA A 103 -17.23 -7.91 -1.71
CA ALA A 103 -17.57 -9.21 -1.14
C ALA A 103 -16.44 -9.76 -0.26
N HIS A 104 -15.18 -9.44 -0.56
CA HIS A 104 -14.02 -9.86 0.23
C HIS A 104 -13.65 -8.87 1.33
N GLY A 105 -14.33 -7.72 1.42
CA GLY A 105 -13.96 -6.67 2.36
C GLY A 105 -12.66 -5.97 2.02
N ALA A 106 -12.25 -6.00 0.75
CA ALA A 106 -11.01 -5.39 0.28
C ALA A 106 -11.26 -4.02 -0.33
N ALA A 107 -10.31 -3.10 -0.17
CA ALA A 107 -10.31 -1.81 -0.85
C ALA A 107 -9.88 -2.00 -2.31
N PHE A 108 -10.41 -1.16 -3.20
CA PHE A 108 -10.17 -1.29 -4.64
C PHE A 108 -9.94 0.09 -5.24
N ARG A 109 -8.84 0.24 -5.98
CA ARG A 109 -8.51 1.48 -6.70
C ARG A 109 -8.23 1.18 -8.17
N THR A 110 -8.60 2.13 -9.03
CA THR A 110 -8.33 2.04 -10.47
C THR A 110 -7.21 2.97 -10.91
N ASP A 111 -6.61 3.69 -9.97
CA ASP A 111 -5.48 4.58 -10.22
C ASP A 111 -4.42 4.35 -9.15
N ARG A 112 -3.15 4.59 -9.54
CA ARG A 112 -2.05 4.54 -8.58
C ARG A 112 -1.80 5.95 -8.05
N PRO A 113 -1.96 6.18 -6.71
CA PRO A 113 -1.69 7.49 -6.15
C PRO A 113 -0.20 7.80 -6.16
N ASN A 114 0.14 9.08 -6.13
CA ASN A 114 1.52 9.52 -5.92
C ASN A 114 2.01 9.02 -4.57
N ALA A 115 3.24 8.52 -4.55
CA ALA A 115 3.81 7.93 -3.34
C ALA A 115 5.30 8.21 -3.27
N LEU A 116 5.81 8.30 -2.03
CA LEU A 116 7.23 8.28 -1.79
C LEU A 116 7.72 6.84 -1.95
N ASP A 117 8.73 6.62 -2.80
CA ASP A 117 9.30 5.30 -3.04
C ASP A 117 10.56 5.11 -2.21
N LEU A 118 10.62 4.06 -1.41
CA LEU A 118 11.75 3.76 -0.52
C LEU A 118 12.80 2.85 -1.17
N LEU A 119 12.70 2.55 -2.47
CA LEU A 119 13.56 1.58 -3.13
C LEU A 119 15.06 1.81 -2.87
N ASP A 120 15.50 3.06 -2.98
CA ASP A 120 16.91 3.41 -2.83
C ASP A 120 17.22 4.14 -1.51
N ALA A 121 16.29 4.13 -0.57
CA ALA A 121 16.47 4.85 0.70
C ALA A 121 17.46 4.12 1.61
N ARG A 122 18.53 4.80 2.00
CA ARG A 122 19.52 4.28 2.96
C ARG A 122 19.00 4.32 4.39
N ASP A 123 18.28 5.40 4.72
CA ASP A 123 17.61 5.57 6.01
C ASP A 123 16.14 5.83 5.74
N PRO A 124 15.34 4.78 5.56
CA PRO A 124 13.92 4.93 5.20
C PRO A 124 13.11 5.68 6.25
N GLU A 125 13.40 5.49 7.54
CA GLU A 125 12.67 6.19 8.59
C GLU A 125 12.87 7.70 8.49
N TRP A 126 14.10 8.16 8.29
CA TRP A 126 14.41 9.57 8.11
C TRP A 126 13.75 10.14 6.86
N VAL A 127 13.81 9.40 5.76
CA VAL A 127 13.20 9.83 4.48
C VAL A 127 11.70 10.01 4.63
N VAL A 128 11.03 9.06 5.28
CA VAL A 128 9.59 9.15 5.53
C VAL A 128 9.27 10.32 6.46
N ALA A 129 10.02 10.48 7.54
CA ALA A 129 9.82 11.59 8.48
C ALA A 129 9.92 12.95 7.77
N ALA A 130 10.91 13.12 6.90
CA ALA A 130 11.08 14.34 6.09
C ALA A 130 9.92 14.55 5.13
N TYR A 131 9.46 13.49 4.49
CA TYR A 131 8.31 13.52 3.57
C TYR A 131 7.01 13.91 4.30
N LEU A 132 6.78 13.36 5.47
CA LEU A 132 5.58 13.68 6.25
C LEU A 132 5.59 15.14 6.73
N SER A 133 6.73 15.66 7.14
CA SER A 133 6.88 17.06 7.52
C SER A 133 6.60 18.00 6.35
N SER A 134 7.09 17.65 5.16
CA SER A 134 6.87 18.39 3.92
C SER A 134 5.40 18.41 3.52
N SER A 135 4.70 17.27 3.67
CA SER A 135 3.28 17.13 3.36
C SER A 135 2.42 17.98 4.30
N ASP A 136 2.78 18.05 5.56
CA ASP A 136 2.09 18.85 6.57
C ASP A 136 2.15 20.34 6.22
N ASP A 137 3.31 20.80 5.78
CA ASP A 137 3.51 22.18 5.34
C ASP A 137 2.69 22.52 4.10
N ARG A 138 2.47 21.56 3.22
CA ARG A 138 1.66 21.75 2.00
C ARG A 138 0.16 21.76 2.26
N GLY A 139 -0.27 21.19 3.36
CA GLY A 139 -1.67 21.12 3.77
C GLY A 139 -2.18 22.40 4.45
N ARG A 140 -1.30 23.36 4.63
CA ARG A 140 -1.61 24.65 5.22
C ARG A 140 -1.68 25.71 4.12
#